data_ecd8f5a4355d258429270141d8e5537f
#
_entry.id   ecd8f5a4355d258429270141d8e5537f
#
_cell.length_a   1.000
_cell.length_b   1.000
_cell.length_c   1.000
_cell.angle_alpha   90.00
_cell.angle_beta   90.00
_cell.angle_gamma   90.00
#
_symmetry.space_group_name_H-M   'P 1'
#
loop_
_entity.id
_entity.type
_entity.pdbx_description
1 polymer ?
#
loop_
_entity_poly.entity_id
_entity_poly.type
_entity_poly.pdbx_seq_one_letter_code
_entity_poly.pdbx_strand_id
1 'polypeptide(L)'
;MLTQAGATGLRRFVEEGGHAVAEARLAWNDERGFAAEVIPGMGLHEVFGVREKHVWMRREPRLVIADSGPLTAGLHTLRGALYASTVDVLSKDARVLATTDGEPALVESRYGNGTTLFIGSYIGWGNQPEQQRDNTEFIRRLAEWAGVAKPVGTSHDGTMGLPLIARLHESAQGYLLFLINHDSAGQDVAVTVRVPAGVYTLTDLVNGGAARSANADGAGLRFDTRIDPKNAQVWSIRRQN
;
A
#
# COMPACT_ATOMS: atom_id res chain seq x y z
N MET A 1 -2.68 11.18 -16.94
CA MET A 1 -1.97 12.45 -17.26
C MET A 1 -1.36 13.00 -15.98
N LEU A 2 -0.14 13.49 -16.05
CA LEU A 2 0.53 14.15 -14.93
C LEU A 2 0.87 15.58 -15.40
N THR A 3 0.72 16.57 -14.50
CA THR A 3 1.13 17.95 -14.80
C THR A 3 2.62 18.14 -14.53
N GLN A 4 3.23 19.13 -15.17
CA GLN A 4 4.63 19.47 -14.90
C GLN A 4 4.87 19.81 -13.40
N ALA A 5 3.92 20.50 -12.77
CA ALA A 5 3.98 20.80 -11.34
C ALA A 5 3.92 19.51 -10.48
N GLY A 6 3.10 18.55 -10.88
CA GLY A 6 3.03 17.24 -10.21
C GLY A 6 4.32 16.44 -10.33
N ALA A 7 4.93 16.42 -11.52
CA ALA A 7 6.22 15.76 -11.74
C ALA A 7 7.34 16.41 -10.92
N THR A 8 7.38 17.75 -10.87
CA THR A 8 8.33 18.50 -10.04
C THR A 8 8.13 18.23 -8.57
N GLY A 9 6.87 18.18 -8.09
CA GLY A 9 6.54 17.85 -6.70
C GLY A 9 6.97 16.43 -6.33
N LEU A 10 6.73 15.45 -7.22
CA LEU A 10 7.14 14.07 -7.00
C LEU A 10 8.68 13.92 -6.96
N ARG A 11 9.41 14.59 -7.87
CA ARG A 11 10.87 14.63 -7.87
C ARG A 11 11.38 15.14 -6.53
N ARG A 12 10.89 16.31 -6.09
CA ARG A 12 11.28 16.92 -4.83
C ARG A 12 10.96 16.04 -3.62
N PHE A 13 9.78 15.43 -3.58
CA PHE A 13 9.37 14.51 -2.52
C PHE A 13 10.36 13.35 -2.36
N VAL A 14 10.78 12.74 -3.48
CA VAL A 14 11.77 11.65 -3.44
C VAL A 14 13.14 12.17 -3.06
N GLU A 15 13.58 13.30 -3.62
CA GLU A 15 14.88 13.90 -3.33
C GLU A 15 15.05 14.23 -1.83
N GLU A 16 13.97 14.65 -1.16
CA GLU A 16 13.92 14.94 0.28
C GLU A 16 13.81 13.69 1.17
N GLY A 17 13.74 12.47 0.62
CA GLY A 17 13.74 11.21 1.37
C GLY A 17 12.43 10.43 1.29
N GLY A 18 11.48 10.88 0.47
CA GLY A 18 10.23 10.17 0.26
C GLY A 18 10.38 8.85 -0.49
N HIS A 19 9.43 7.95 -0.29
CA HIS A 19 9.33 6.69 -1.03
C HIS A 19 8.23 6.79 -2.08
N ALA A 20 8.55 6.51 -3.34
CA ALA A 20 7.57 6.58 -4.42
C ALA A 20 7.46 5.25 -5.18
N VAL A 21 6.23 4.81 -5.43
CA VAL A 21 5.93 3.64 -6.25
C VAL A 21 5.22 4.10 -7.51
N ALA A 22 5.65 3.60 -8.64
CA ALA A 22 4.97 3.79 -9.91
C ALA A 22 4.73 2.45 -10.60
N GLU A 23 3.55 2.31 -11.15
CA GLU A 23 3.23 1.25 -12.10
C GLU A 23 3.56 1.69 -13.53
N ALA A 24 3.51 0.78 -14.47
CA ALA A 24 3.80 1.00 -15.90
C ALA A 24 3.15 2.28 -16.45
N ARG A 25 3.78 2.90 -17.43
CA ARG A 25 3.26 4.07 -18.15
C ARG A 25 3.15 5.35 -17.31
N LEU A 26 3.99 5.51 -16.27
CA LEU A 26 4.05 6.74 -15.47
C LEU A 26 4.32 7.96 -16.35
N ALA A 27 3.47 9.00 -16.25
CA ALA A 27 3.56 10.23 -17.03
C ALA A 27 3.72 9.98 -18.54
N TRP A 28 3.08 8.93 -19.05
CA TRP A 28 3.06 8.60 -20.47
C TRP A 28 2.55 9.74 -21.33
N ASN A 29 1.53 10.46 -20.85
CA ASN A 29 1.02 11.64 -21.52
C ASN A 29 1.25 12.88 -20.66
N ASP A 30 1.60 13.97 -21.31
CA ASP A 30 1.63 15.28 -20.73
C ASP A 30 0.19 15.82 -20.44
N GLU A 31 0.11 17.01 -19.88
CA GLU A 31 -1.17 17.67 -19.56
C GLU A 31 -2.02 18.01 -20.79
N ARG A 32 -1.44 18.00 -22.00
CA ARG A 32 -2.14 18.21 -23.26
C ARG A 32 -2.54 16.91 -23.95
N GLY A 33 -2.15 15.76 -23.37
CA GLY A 33 -2.42 14.44 -23.93
C GLY A 33 -1.37 13.95 -24.93
N PHE A 34 -0.29 14.68 -25.16
CA PHE A 34 0.80 14.21 -26.03
C PHE A 34 1.64 13.17 -25.32
N ALA A 35 2.00 12.13 -26.06
CA ALA A 35 2.86 11.07 -25.56
C ALA A 35 4.27 11.61 -25.26
N ALA A 36 4.81 11.22 -24.12
CA ALA A 36 6.18 11.52 -23.77
C ALA A 36 7.15 10.72 -24.66
N GLU A 37 8.25 11.34 -25.04
CA GLU A 37 9.32 10.71 -25.82
C GLU A 37 10.04 9.62 -24.99
N VAL A 38 10.18 9.86 -23.69
CA VAL A 38 10.79 8.94 -22.73
C VAL A 38 9.80 8.68 -21.59
N ILE A 39 9.64 7.42 -21.18
CA ILE A 39 8.73 7.00 -20.11
C ILE A 39 9.56 6.27 -19.03
N PRO A 40 9.40 6.64 -17.78
CA PRO A 40 8.56 7.70 -17.18
C PRO A 40 8.80 9.10 -17.75
N GLY A 41 7.70 9.79 -18.08
CA GLY A 41 7.76 11.12 -18.71
C GLY A 41 8.16 12.24 -17.76
N MET A 42 8.29 13.47 -18.30
CA MET A 42 8.58 14.70 -17.54
C MET A 42 9.86 14.63 -16.69
N GLY A 43 10.88 13.90 -17.17
CA GLY A 43 12.14 13.71 -16.44
C GLY A 43 12.06 12.72 -15.28
N LEU A 44 10.91 12.07 -15.05
CA LEU A 44 10.78 11.09 -13.95
C LEU A 44 11.54 9.78 -14.21
N HIS A 45 11.95 9.49 -15.45
CA HIS A 45 12.86 8.38 -15.76
C HIS A 45 14.18 8.50 -15.00
N GLU A 46 14.69 9.71 -14.75
CA GLU A 46 15.88 9.93 -13.90
C GLU A 46 15.58 9.61 -12.43
N VAL A 47 14.40 10.03 -11.93
CA VAL A 47 13.97 9.83 -10.54
C VAL A 47 13.78 8.34 -10.24
N PHE A 48 13.15 7.61 -11.16
CA PHE A 48 12.93 6.16 -11.02
C PHE A 48 14.13 5.32 -11.47
N GLY A 49 15.16 5.95 -12.09
CA GLY A 49 16.35 5.27 -12.55
C GLY A 49 16.10 4.24 -13.67
N VAL A 50 15.02 4.41 -14.41
CA VAL A 50 14.61 3.49 -15.48
C VAL A 50 14.03 4.23 -16.68
N ARG A 51 14.09 3.58 -17.84
CA ARG A 51 13.40 4.00 -19.07
C ARG A 51 12.64 2.82 -19.65
N GLU A 52 11.35 2.95 -19.92
CA GLU A 52 10.59 1.91 -20.60
C GLU A 52 11.21 1.62 -21.98
N LYS A 53 11.44 0.34 -22.25
CA LYS A 53 12.09 -0.17 -23.44
C LYS A 53 11.07 -0.80 -24.39
N HIS A 54 10.34 -1.78 -23.90
CA HIS A 54 9.29 -2.47 -24.62
C HIS A 54 8.01 -2.50 -23.80
N VAL A 55 6.87 -2.38 -24.47
CA VAL A 55 5.55 -2.42 -23.87
C VAL A 55 4.63 -3.28 -24.70
N TRP A 56 4.02 -4.27 -24.09
CA TRP A 56 3.01 -5.12 -24.73
C TRP A 56 1.71 -5.07 -23.96
N MET A 57 0.60 -5.09 -24.67
CA MET A 57 -0.69 -5.38 -24.04
C MET A 57 -0.82 -6.87 -23.80
N ARG A 58 -1.01 -7.26 -22.56
CA ARG A 58 -1.21 -8.65 -22.13
C ARG A 58 -2.32 -8.74 -21.10
N ARG A 59 -3.14 -9.79 -21.18
CA ARG A 59 -4.23 -9.98 -20.22
C ARG A 59 -3.70 -10.22 -18.81
N GLU A 60 -2.69 -11.06 -18.67
CA GLU A 60 -2.11 -11.46 -17.38
C GLU A 60 -0.58 -11.50 -17.48
N PRO A 61 0.08 -10.32 -17.51
CA PRO A 61 1.53 -10.28 -17.49
C PRO A 61 2.06 -10.82 -16.17
N ARG A 62 3.20 -11.48 -16.25
CA ARG A 62 3.88 -12.06 -15.08
C ARG A 62 5.23 -11.43 -14.90
N LEU A 63 5.50 -10.99 -13.67
CA LEU A 63 6.81 -10.52 -13.24
C LEU A 63 7.42 -11.62 -12.36
N VAL A 64 8.43 -12.30 -12.86
CA VAL A 64 9.12 -13.39 -12.15
C VAL A 64 10.17 -12.76 -11.22
N ILE A 65 10.07 -13.09 -9.92
CA ILE A 65 11.01 -12.55 -8.91
C ILE A 65 12.44 -13.03 -9.22
N ALA A 66 13.36 -12.10 -9.26
CA ALA A 66 14.77 -12.32 -9.59
C ALA A 66 15.71 -12.06 -8.41
N ASP A 67 15.30 -11.27 -7.43
CA ASP A 67 16.09 -10.92 -6.25
C ASP A 67 15.26 -11.11 -4.97
N SER A 68 15.86 -11.72 -3.96
CA SER A 68 15.25 -11.99 -2.66
C SER A 68 15.64 -10.90 -1.65
N GLY A 69 14.90 -9.81 -1.66
CA GLY A 69 15.05 -8.70 -0.71
C GLY A 69 13.84 -8.57 0.22
N PRO A 70 13.80 -7.52 1.07
CA PRO A 70 12.69 -7.32 2.02
C PRO A 70 11.31 -7.28 1.37
N LEU A 71 11.19 -6.74 0.14
CA LEU A 71 9.94 -6.69 -0.62
C LEU A 71 9.55 -8.04 -1.24
N THR A 72 10.53 -8.88 -1.58
CA THR A 72 10.35 -10.01 -2.50
C THR A 72 10.66 -11.39 -1.89
N ALA A 73 11.24 -11.44 -0.69
CA ALA A 73 11.62 -12.69 -0.03
C ALA A 73 10.44 -13.68 0.05
N GLY A 74 10.64 -14.89 -0.47
CA GLY A 74 9.63 -15.96 -0.47
C GLY A 74 8.47 -15.74 -1.45
N LEU A 75 8.52 -14.73 -2.30
CA LEU A 75 7.61 -14.53 -3.42
C LEU A 75 8.21 -15.17 -4.68
N HIS A 76 7.37 -15.57 -5.61
CA HIS A 76 7.79 -16.22 -6.86
C HIS A 76 7.40 -15.41 -8.09
N THR A 77 6.16 -14.95 -8.15
CA THR A 77 5.64 -14.28 -9.35
C THR A 77 4.56 -13.27 -8.97
N LEU A 78 4.72 -12.04 -9.42
CA LEU A 78 3.64 -11.05 -9.36
C LEU A 78 2.84 -11.10 -10.66
N ARG A 79 1.53 -11.05 -10.54
CA ARG A 79 0.61 -10.97 -11.67
C ARG A 79 0.16 -9.55 -11.87
N GLY A 80 0.30 -9.07 -13.08
CA GLY A 80 -0.16 -7.77 -13.50
C GLY A 80 -1.43 -7.82 -14.32
N ALA A 81 -1.78 -6.67 -14.87
CA ALA A 81 -2.87 -6.48 -15.82
C ALA A 81 -2.48 -5.50 -16.91
N LEU A 82 -3.10 -5.59 -18.07
CA LEU A 82 -3.03 -4.70 -19.22
C LEU A 82 -1.65 -4.62 -19.88
N TYR A 83 -0.59 -4.28 -19.16
CA TYR A 83 0.73 -4.03 -19.73
C TYR A 83 1.79 -4.95 -19.13
N ALA A 84 2.66 -5.44 -20.00
CA ALA A 84 3.98 -5.94 -19.64
C ALA A 84 5.00 -4.95 -20.19
N SER A 85 5.68 -4.22 -19.32
CA SER A 85 6.73 -3.27 -19.68
C SER A 85 8.07 -3.79 -19.20
N THR A 86 9.06 -3.79 -20.09
CA THR A 86 10.47 -3.95 -19.71
C THR A 86 11.17 -2.60 -19.71
N VAL A 87 12.27 -2.50 -18.98
CA VAL A 87 12.99 -1.25 -18.82
C VAL A 87 14.48 -1.41 -19.06
N ASP A 88 15.10 -0.35 -19.59
CA ASP A 88 16.52 -0.10 -19.42
C ASP A 88 16.75 0.47 -18.01
N VAL A 89 17.68 -0.10 -17.29
CA VAL A 89 18.10 0.37 -15.95
C VAL A 89 19.16 1.45 -16.14
N LEU A 90 18.86 2.66 -15.68
CA LEU A 90 19.72 3.83 -15.86
C LEU A 90 20.61 4.12 -14.65
N SER A 91 20.12 3.82 -13.44
CA SER A 91 20.85 4.06 -12.20
C SER A 91 21.82 2.89 -11.91
N LYS A 92 23.04 3.22 -11.49
CA LYS A 92 24.04 2.22 -11.10
C LYS A 92 23.69 1.52 -9.77
N ASP A 93 22.94 2.19 -8.91
CA ASP A 93 22.52 1.70 -7.60
C ASP A 93 21.15 1.01 -7.65
N ALA A 94 20.58 0.85 -8.84
CA ALA A 94 19.30 0.20 -9.00
C ALA A 94 19.42 -1.33 -8.82
N ARG A 95 18.37 -1.90 -8.23
CA ARG A 95 18.20 -3.35 -8.05
C ARG A 95 17.04 -3.84 -8.89
N VAL A 96 17.28 -4.85 -9.69
CA VAL A 96 16.24 -5.54 -10.46
C VAL A 96 15.62 -6.61 -9.56
N LEU A 97 14.40 -6.38 -9.11
CA LEU A 97 13.68 -7.28 -8.20
C LEU A 97 12.87 -8.34 -8.94
N ALA A 98 12.39 -8.04 -10.16
CA ALA A 98 11.70 -9.01 -11.00
C ALA A 98 11.92 -8.72 -12.50
N THR A 99 11.71 -9.75 -13.30
CA THR A 99 11.81 -9.70 -14.76
C THR A 99 10.51 -10.14 -15.42
N THR A 100 10.28 -9.68 -16.64
CA THR A 100 9.30 -10.25 -17.57
C THR A 100 9.98 -10.59 -18.88
N ASP A 101 9.73 -11.80 -19.42
CA ASP A 101 10.44 -12.32 -20.62
C ASP A 101 11.98 -12.26 -20.49
N GLY A 102 12.52 -12.36 -19.25
CA GLY A 102 13.96 -12.31 -18.96
C GLY A 102 14.55 -10.89 -18.88
N GLU A 103 13.78 -9.84 -19.12
CA GLU A 103 14.23 -8.44 -19.04
C GLU A 103 13.71 -7.73 -17.78
N PRO A 104 14.42 -6.71 -17.25
CA PRO A 104 14.01 -5.98 -16.04
C PRO A 104 12.60 -5.40 -16.15
N ALA A 105 11.78 -5.63 -15.10
CA ALA A 105 10.39 -5.18 -15.07
C ALA A 105 9.94 -4.66 -13.69
N LEU A 106 10.65 -5.01 -12.62
CA LEU A 106 10.46 -4.45 -11.28
C LEU A 106 11.83 -3.95 -10.81
N VAL A 107 11.95 -2.65 -10.63
CA VAL A 107 13.23 -2.03 -10.32
C VAL A 107 13.11 -1.07 -9.15
N GLU A 108 13.93 -1.29 -8.14
CA GLU A 108 14.14 -0.37 -7.02
C GLU A 108 15.34 0.52 -7.31
N SER A 109 15.21 1.83 -7.11
CA SER A 109 16.27 2.81 -7.34
C SER A 109 16.34 3.82 -6.21
N ARG A 110 17.48 4.51 -6.10
CA ARG A 110 17.66 5.65 -5.21
C ARG A 110 17.73 6.94 -6.01
N TYR A 111 17.13 8.00 -5.45
CA TYR A 111 17.23 9.34 -5.98
C TYR A 111 17.26 10.35 -4.84
N GLY A 112 18.34 11.15 -4.75
CA GLY A 112 18.58 11.98 -3.58
C GLY A 112 18.65 11.14 -2.29
N ASN A 113 17.83 11.50 -1.31
CA ASN A 113 17.71 10.76 -0.05
C ASN A 113 16.60 9.71 -0.06
N GLY A 114 15.81 9.66 -1.12
CA GLY A 114 14.65 8.78 -1.21
C GLY A 114 14.87 7.53 -2.04
N THR A 115 13.82 6.73 -2.13
CA THR A 115 13.82 5.46 -2.85
C THR A 115 12.58 5.37 -3.73
N THR A 116 12.75 4.82 -4.93
CA THR A 116 11.67 4.61 -5.89
C THR A 116 11.53 3.16 -6.26
N LEU A 117 10.33 2.77 -6.62
CA LEU A 117 10.01 1.45 -7.12
C LEU A 117 9.19 1.60 -8.40
N PHE A 118 9.74 1.13 -9.52
CA PHE A 118 9.03 1.06 -10.79
C PHE A 118 8.55 -0.37 -11.03
N ILE A 119 7.29 -0.53 -11.38
CA ILE A 119 6.63 -1.81 -11.64
C ILE A 119 6.14 -1.83 -13.09
N GLY A 120 6.70 -2.67 -13.94
CA GLY A 120 6.39 -2.76 -15.37
C GLY A 120 5.02 -3.35 -15.70
N SER A 121 4.08 -3.30 -14.78
CA SER A 121 2.69 -3.74 -14.98
C SER A 121 1.76 -3.11 -13.95
N TYR A 122 0.44 -3.27 -14.12
CA TYR A 122 -0.56 -2.87 -13.13
C TYR A 122 -0.86 -4.03 -12.18
N ILE A 123 -0.09 -4.16 -11.11
CA ILE A 123 -0.27 -5.22 -10.12
C ILE A 123 -1.45 -4.95 -9.19
N GLY A 124 -1.74 -3.67 -8.91
CA GLY A 124 -2.90 -3.27 -8.11
C GLY A 124 -4.23 -3.66 -8.77
N TRP A 125 -4.32 -3.46 -10.08
CA TRP A 125 -5.50 -3.88 -10.86
C TRP A 125 -5.60 -5.39 -11.00
N GLY A 126 -4.46 -6.07 -11.22
CA GLY A 126 -4.40 -7.52 -11.34
C GLY A 126 -4.60 -8.26 -10.02
N ASN A 127 -4.62 -7.56 -8.89
CA ASN A 127 -4.69 -8.21 -7.58
C ASN A 127 -6.09 -8.75 -7.27
N GLN A 128 -6.18 -10.08 -7.22
CA GLN A 128 -7.34 -10.82 -6.71
C GLN A 128 -6.88 -11.58 -5.46
N PRO A 129 -7.10 -11.04 -4.25
CA PRO A 129 -6.49 -11.55 -3.01
C PRO A 129 -6.69 -13.04 -2.77
N GLU A 130 -7.84 -13.58 -3.15
CA GLU A 130 -8.17 -15.00 -2.99
C GLU A 130 -7.37 -15.94 -3.91
N GLN A 131 -6.82 -15.39 -5.01
CA GLN A 131 -6.12 -16.18 -6.04
C GLN A 131 -4.64 -15.83 -6.17
N GLN A 132 -4.19 -14.75 -5.51
CA GLN A 132 -2.87 -14.17 -5.75
C GLN A 132 -2.16 -13.78 -4.46
N ARG A 133 -1.74 -14.80 -3.73
CA ARG A 133 -1.01 -14.65 -2.46
C ARG A 133 0.21 -13.73 -2.60
N ASP A 134 1.01 -13.91 -3.65
CA ASP A 134 2.25 -13.14 -3.84
C ASP A 134 1.98 -11.65 -4.06
N ASN A 135 0.96 -11.29 -4.86
CA ASN A 135 0.56 -9.90 -5.04
C ASN A 135 0.10 -9.26 -3.73
N THR A 136 -0.76 -9.96 -3.00
CA THR A 136 -1.31 -9.47 -1.73
C THR A 136 -0.19 -9.22 -0.71
N GLU A 137 0.74 -10.17 -0.61
CA GLU A 137 1.88 -10.03 0.30
C GLU A 137 2.84 -8.93 -0.15
N PHE A 138 3.11 -8.80 -1.46
CA PHE A 138 3.93 -7.73 -1.99
C PHE A 138 3.32 -6.34 -1.69
N ILE A 139 2.03 -6.16 -1.97
CA ILE A 139 1.32 -4.90 -1.69
C ILE A 139 1.34 -4.57 -0.18
N ARG A 140 1.20 -5.58 0.68
CA ARG A 140 1.33 -5.40 2.13
C ARG A 140 2.72 -4.88 2.50
N ARG A 141 3.77 -5.47 1.92
CA ARG A 141 5.17 -5.07 2.17
C ARG A 141 5.52 -3.69 1.60
N LEU A 142 4.85 -3.24 0.53
CA LEU A 142 5.02 -1.89 0.01
C LEU A 142 4.71 -0.82 1.06
N ALA A 143 3.68 -1.02 1.88
CA ALA A 143 3.35 -0.09 2.95
C ALA A 143 4.46 -0.03 4.01
N GLU A 144 5.02 -1.18 4.39
CA GLU A 144 6.15 -1.27 5.33
C GLU A 144 7.42 -0.64 4.74
N TRP A 145 7.73 -0.93 3.48
CA TRP A 145 8.85 -0.35 2.74
C TRP A 145 8.75 1.18 2.65
N ALA A 146 7.56 1.71 2.44
CA ALA A 146 7.31 3.14 2.42
C ALA A 146 7.26 3.79 3.83
N GLY A 147 7.51 3.03 4.89
CA GLY A 147 7.41 3.53 6.27
C GLY A 147 5.98 3.88 6.71
N VAL A 148 4.97 3.43 5.96
CA VAL A 148 3.56 3.70 6.28
C VAL A 148 3.11 2.79 7.40
N ALA A 149 2.86 3.38 8.54
CA ALA A 149 2.29 2.68 9.68
C ALA A 149 0.77 2.63 9.56
N LYS A 150 0.18 1.43 9.56
CA LYS A 150 -1.28 1.29 9.63
C LYS A 150 -1.78 1.87 10.95
N PRO A 151 -2.74 2.81 10.94
CA PRO A 151 -3.26 3.39 12.19
C PRO A 151 -4.08 2.39 12.99
N VAL A 152 -4.61 1.34 12.34
CA VAL A 152 -5.39 0.26 12.97
C VAL A 152 -4.88 -1.08 12.48
N GLY A 153 -4.55 -1.96 13.44
CA GLY A 153 -4.35 -3.38 13.22
C GLY A 153 -5.58 -4.15 13.70
N THR A 154 -5.99 -5.16 12.97
CA THR A 154 -7.04 -6.11 13.37
C THR A 154 -6.51 -7.52 13.18
N SER A 155 -6.72 -8.40 14.18
CA SER A 155 -6.54 -9.84 14.04
C SER A 155 -7.84 -10.53 14.35
N HIS A 156 -8.17 -11.54 13.58
CA HIS A 156 -9.25 -12.48 13.84
C HIS A 156 -8.69 -13.89 13.71
N ASP A 157 -9.28 -14.84 14.35
CA ASP A 157 -8.79 -16.21 14.50
C ASP A 157 -8.89 -17.05 13.23
N GLY A 158 -8.30 -16.59 12.13
CA GLY A 158 -7.96 -17.40 10.96
C GLY A 158 -9.12 -18.03 10.18
N THR A 159 -10.36 -17.70 10.44
CA THR A 159 -11.47 -18.10 9.57
C THR A 159 -11.40 -17.30 8.25
N MET A 160 -11.39 -18.01 7.15
CA MET A 160 -11.41 -17.46 5.79
C MET A 160 -12.73 -16.73 5.55
N GLY A 161 -12.83 -15.48 6.01
CA GLY A 161 -13.96 -14.61 5.77
C GLY A 161 -13.57 -13.38 4.96
N LEU A 162 -14.55 -12.61 4.52
CA LEU A 162 -14.30 -11.30 3.92
C LEU A 162 -13.54 -10.42 4.92
N PRO A 163 -12.52 -9.67 4.47
CA PRO A 163 -11.72 -8.87 5.37
C PRO A 163 -12.59 -7.86 6.11
N LEU A 164 -12.35 -7.74 7.40
CA LEU A 164 -12.91 -6.68 8.21
C LEU A 164 -12.39 -5.33 7.71
N ILE A 165 -13.28 -4.40 7.42
CA ILE A 165 -12.89 -3.03 7.10
C ILE A 165 -12.71 -2.25 8.39
N ALA A 166 -11.50 -1.75 8.62
CA ALA A 166 -11.18 -0.85 9.72
C ALA A 166 -10.76 0.52 9.19
N ARG A 167 -11.33 1.59 9.74
CA ARG A 167 -10.96 2.97 9.40
C ARG A 167 -10.90 3.81 10.67
N LEU A 168 -9.85 4.61 10.79
CA LEU A 168 -9.66 5.54 11.90
C LEU A 168 -9.77 6.97 11.39
N HIS A 169 -10.61 7.76 12.05
CA HIS A 169 -10.69 9.20 11.87
C HIS A 169 -10.20 9.89 13.12
N GLU A 170 -9.36 10.89 12.95
CA GLU A 170 -8.83 11.74 14.02
C GLU A 170 -9.51 13.10 14.01
N SER A 171 -9.79 13.64 15.18
CA SER A 171 -10.32 14.98 15.39
C SER A 171 -9.73 15.61 16.65
N ALA A 172 -9.98 16.90 16.85
CA ALA A 172 -9.58 17.59 18.08
C ALA A 172 -10.20 16.97 19.37
N GLN A 173 -11.28 16.18 19.23
CA GLN A 173 -12.00 15.57 20.34
C GLN A 173 -11.57 14.12 20.62
N GLY A 174 -10.66 13.56 19.82
CA GLY A 174 -10.21 12.16 19.88
C GLY A 174 -10.40 11.44 18.55
N TYR A 175 -10.65 10.14 18.61
CA TYR A 175 -10.71 9.29 17.43
C TYR A 175 -12.08 8.63 17.29
N LEU A 176 -12.47 8.37 16.02
CA LEU A 176 -13.58 7.50 15.66
C LEU A 176 -13.04 6.32 14.87
N LEU A 177 -13.24 5.13 15.40
CA LEU A 177 -12.85 3.88 14.73
C LEU A 177 -14.10 3.20 14.18
N PHE A 178 -14.13 2.98 12.89
CA PHE A 178 -15.15 2.23 12.17
C PHE A 178 -14.65 0.81 11.94
N LEU A 179 -15.43 -0.17 12.38
CA LEU A 179 -15.22 -1.60 12.11
C LEU A 179 -16.45 -2.13 11.38
N ILE A 180 -16.27 -2.66 10.17
CA ILE A 180 -17.37 -3.12 9.33
C ILE A 180 -17.14 -4.57 8.95
N ASN A 181 -18.04 -5.46 9.35
CA ASN A 181 -18.04 -6.85 9.00
C ASN A 181 -18.96 -7.12 7.80
N HIS A 182 -18.36 -7.43 6.66
CA HIS A 182 -19.10 -7.80 5.44
C HIS A 182 -19.37 -9.30 5.34
N ASP A 183 -18.88 -10.10 6.29
CA ASP A 183 -19.09 -11.55 6.31
C ASP A 183 -20.51 -11.90 6.76
N SER A 184 -20.97 -13.08 6.37
CA SER A 184 -22.19 -13.72 6.86
C SER A 184 -22.02 -14.38 8.24
N ALA A 185 -20.80 -14.45 8.76
CA ALA A 185 -20.47 -14.93 10.10
C ALA A 185 -20.07 -13.77 11.02
N GLY A 186 -20.35 -13.90 12.32
CA GLY A 186 -19.81 -12.99 13.33
C GLY A 186 -18.33 -13.21 13.51
N GLN A 187 -17.58 -12.15 13.82
CA GLN A 187 -16.13 -12.17 13.97
C GLN A 187 -15.71 -11.67 15.36
N ASP A 188 -14.88 -12.47 16.06
CA ASP A 188 -14.16 -12.02 17.25
C ASP A 188 -12.86 -11.38 16.79
N VAL A 189 -12.62 -10.13 17.19
CA VAL A 189 -11.56 -9.30 16.64
C VAL A 189 -10.74 -8.67 17.76
N ALA A 190 -9.43 -8.94 17.76
CA ALA A 190 -8.50 -8.14 18.55
C ALA A 190 -8.11 -6.90 17.74
N VAL A 191 -8.32 -5.73 18.31
CA VAL A 191 -8.09 -4.43 17.69
C VAL A 191 -6.91 -3.75 18.35
N THR A 192 -6.00 -3.22 17.53
CA THR A 192 -4.90 -2.35 18.00
C THR A 192 -5.01 -1.01 17.27
N VAL A 193 -5.13 0.08 18.00
CA VAL A 193 -5.21 1.44 17.45
C VAL A 193 -3.95 2.20 17.85
N ARG A 194 -3.24 2.75 16.87
CA ARG A 194 -2.07 3.59 17.15
C ARG A 194 -2.52 4.97 17.62
N VAL A 195 -2.42 5.17 18.92
CA VAL A 195 -2.68 6.44 19.60
C VAL A 195 -1.56 6.71 20.59
N PRO A 196 -1.32 7.96 20.99
CA PRO A 196 -0.34 8.28 22.05
C PRO A 196 -0.59 7.51 23.35
N ALA A 197 0.46 7.22 24.10
CA ALA A 197 0.33 6.54 25.38
C ALA A 197 -0.59 7.34 26.34
N GLY A 198 -1.43 6.63 27.09
CA GLY A 198 -2.38 7.23 28.03
C GLY A 198 -3.58 6.36 28.30
N VAL A 199 -4.49 6.86 29.12
CA VAL A 199 -5.77 6.21 29.44
C VAL A 199 -6.84 6.76 28.52
N TYR A 200 -7.65 5.89 27.93
CA TYR A 200 -8.72 6.22 27.00
C TYR A 200 -10.06 5.66 27.43
N THR A 201 -11.11 6.39 27.14
CA THR A 201 -12.50 5.93 27.25
C THR A 201 -12.96 5.49 25.86
N LEU A 202 -13.45 4.25 25.77
CA LEU A 202 -14.02 3.67 24.55
C LEU A 202 -15.54 3.56 24.72
N THR A 203 -16.28 4.01 23.71
CA THR A 203 -17.75 3.91 23.68
C THR A 203 -18.20 3.46 22.31
N ASP A 204 -18.95 2.37 22.20
CA ASP A 204 -19.62 1.99 20.95
C ASP A 204 -20.83 2.89 20.73
N LEU A 205 -20.78 3.69 19.67
CA LEU A 205 -21.81 4.67 19.35
C LEU A 205 -23.02 4.08 18.61
N VAL A 206 -22.87 2.88 18.06
CA VAL A 206 -23.92 2.23 17.23
C VAL A 206 -24.73 1.24 18.06
N ASN A 207 -24.05 0.32 18.72
CA ASN A 207 -24.72 -0.75 19.45
C ASN A 207 -24.99 -0.38 20.91
N GLY A 208 -24.50 0.75 21.35
CA GLY A 208 -24.60 1.17 22.73
C GLY A 208 -23.69 0.37 23.66
N GLY A 209 -23.92 0.53 24.95
CA GLY A 209 -23.15 -0.17 25.98
C GLY A 209 -22.42 0.77 26.94
N ALA A 210 -21.94 0.23 28.03
CA ALA A 210 -21.15 1.00 29.00
C ALA A 210 -19.82 1.41 28.41
N ALA A 211 -19.43 2.66 28.63
CA ALA A 211 -18.09 3.13 28.32
C ALA A 211 -17.06 2.30 29.13
N ARG A 212 -15.99 1.88 28.47
CA ARG A 212 -14.90 1.13 29.09
C ARG A 212 -13.60 1.90 29.02
N SER A 213 -12.79 1.77 30.05
CA SER A 213 -11.45 2.35 30.09
C SER A 213 -10.43 1.36 29.54
N ALA A 214 -9.46 1.84 28.78
CA ALA A 214 -8.35 1.06 28.29
C ALA A 214 -7.05 1.90 28.25
N ASN A 215 -5.92 1.23 28.48
CA ASN A 215 -4.62 1.86 28.46
C ASN A 215 -3.97 1.69 27.10
N ALA A 216 -3.41 2.76 26.53
CA ALA A 216 -2.50 2.74 25.41
C ALA A 216 -1.05 2.82 25.91
N ASP A 217 -0.21 1.94 25.41
CA ASP A 217 1.25 1.94 25.62
C ASP A 217 1.99 2.32 24.33
N GLY A 218 3.31 2.10 24.28
CA GLY A 218 4.12 2.35 23.09
C GLY A 218 3.73 1.52 21.83
N ALA A 219 2.95 0.45 22.02
CA ALA A 219 2.43 -0.38 20.91
C ALA A 219 0.99 0.02 20.50
N GLY A 220 0.36 0.94 21.24
CA GLY A 220 -0.98 1.46 20.99
C GLY A 220 -2.05 0.99 21.96
N LEU A 221 -3.29 1.37 21.70
CA LEU A 221 -4.48 0.99 22.42
C LEU A 221 -4.99 -0.37 21.91
N ARG A 222 -5.19 -1.33 22.83
CA ARG A 222 -5.67 -2.68 22.49
C ARG A 222 -6.99 -2.99 23.15
N PHE A 223 -7.89 -3.62 22.41
CA PHE A 223 -9.13 -4.16 22.94
C PHE A 223 -9.72 -5.23 22.02
N ASP A 224 -10.51 -6.11 22.62
CA ASP A 224 -11.24 -7.14 21.90
C ASP A 224 -12.70 -6.75 21.74
N THR A 225 -13.29 -7.14 20.62
CA THR A 225 -14.70 -6.95 20.34
C THR A 225 -15.24 -8.05 19.43
N ARG A 226 -16.56 -8.29 19.51
CA ARG A 226 -17.27 -9.16 18.59
C ARG A 226 -18.16 -8.31 17.70
N ILE A 227 -18.08 -8.56 16.39
CA ILE A 227 -18.90 -7.87 15.39
C ILE A 227 -19.81 -8.90 14.74
N ASP A 228 -21.11 -8.67 14.83
CA ASP A 228 -22.12 -9.55 14.25
C ASP A 228 -22.05 -9.63 12.72
N PRO A 229 -22.68 -10.64 12.10
CA PRO A 229 -22.74 -10.78 10.65
C PRO A 229 -23.34 -9.52 10.00
N LYS A 230 -22.73 -9.05 8.89
CA LYS A 230 -23.23 -7.91 8.11
C LYS A 230 -23.51 -6.65 8.96
N ASN A 231 -22.71 -6.45 10.01
CA ASN A 231 -22.89 -5.36 10.97
C ASN A 231 -21.64 -4.47 11.04
N ALA A 232 -21.80 -3.32 11.71
CA ALA A 232 -20.75 -2.35 11.94
C ALA A 232 -20.72 -1.89 13.39
N GLN A 233 -19.54 -1.49 13.85
CA GLN A 233 -19.33 -0.78 15.11
C GLN A 233 -18.65 0.55 14.83
N VAL A 234 -18.98 1.57 15.62
CA VAL A 234 -18.29 2.86 15.60
C VAL A 234 -17.86 3.17 17.03
N TRP A 235 -16.57 3.08 17.26
CA TRP A 235 -15.98 3.35 18.57
C TRP A 235 -15.51 4.79 18.67
N SER A 236 -16.05 5.53 19.63
CA SER A 236 -15.46 6.78 20.11
C SER A 236 -14.32 6.46 21.07
N ILE A 237 -13.13 6.98 20.78
CA ILE A 237 -11.92 6.78 21.58
C ILE A 237 -11.43 8.15 22.05
N ARG A 238 -11.61 8.44 23.34
CA ARG A 238 -11.26 9.74 23.92
C ARG A 238 -10.24 9.58 25.04
N ARG A 239 -9.19 10.40 24.97
CA ARG A 239 -8.19 10.41 26.05
C ARG A 239 -8.80 10.96 27.32
N GLN A 240 -8.53 10.30 28.45
CA GLN A 240 -8.87 10.82 29.78
C GLN A 240 -7.82 11.87 30.15
N ASN A 241 -8.25 12.98 30.66
CA ASN A 241 -7.38 14.06 31.15
C ASN A 241 -6.76 13.70 32.49
#